data_38ef20f61332890605d7612e21dd9c76
#
_entry.id   38ef20f61332890605d7612e21dd9c76
#
_cell.length_a   1.000
_cell.length_b   1.000
_cell.length_c   1.000
_cell.angle_alpha   90.00
_cell.angle_beta   90.00
_cell.angle_gamma   90.00
#
_symmetry.space_group_name_H-M   'P 1'
#
loop_
_entity.id
_entity.type
_entity.pdbx_description
1 polymer ?
#
loop_
_entity_poly.entity_id
_entity_poly.type
_entity_poly.pdbx_seq_one_letter_code
_entity_poly.pdbx_strand_id
1 'polypeptide(L)'
;EITTRLVGSEMCIRDSSYIGVHRAQRDALEAKPDIIVIEFINDADDEFYESCMDSLVRMCLEQDNNPAVMILEPSTEGGTSPQAAHLKVAQAYNIPMISYHDAVMPEIEAGNFTWADISPDNVHPNDDGHVIMASLLTKFVGNIKDNIDSVDKEAKAFDTSTVAPTGDVFADATIGSRQTEDIVKTTDEGTFTDVTTFQKFTDGWGTTTGGTIKFEITAKNIGMIYYMTVDGKSGVAAVKVDGEDVATINADFTSGWGNYAKAQQIYSSDEVATHTVEVTVVDDAKPNFQILNWLIS
;
A
#
# COMPACT_ATOMS: atom_id res chain seq x y z
N GLU A 1 6.50 10.32 32.07
CA GLU A 1 6.92 9.03 31.47
C GLU A 1 6.53 9.07 30.01
N ILE A 2 7.52 9.13 29.12
CA ILE A 2 7.32 8.98 27.68
C ILE A 2 7.15 7.46 27.46
N THR A 3 5.92 6.98 27.41
CA THR A 3 5.63 5.65 26.90
C THR A 3 5.74 5.72 25.38
N THR A 4 6.93 5.44 24.84
CA THR A 4 7.13 5.18 23.42
C THR A 4 6.30 3.94 23.06
N ARG A 5 5.15 4.14 22.47
CA ARG A 5 4.38 3.08 21.85
C ARG A 5 4.92 2.94 20.42
N LEU A 6 5.76 1.93 20.18
CA LEU A 6 5.99 1.44 18.84
C LEU A 6 4.66 0.82 18.37
N VAL A 7 3.92 1.54 17.57
CA VAL A 7 2.91 0.95 16.69
C VAL A 7 3.73 0.18 15.67
N GLY A 8 3.58 -1.15 15.64
CA GLY A 8 4.51 -2.03 14.99
C GLY A 8 4.78 -1.70 13.52
N SER A 9 5.96 -2.11 13.06
CA SER A 9 6.29 -2.16 11.65
C SER A 9 5.27 -3.07 10.93
N GLU A 10 4.50 -2.53 10.01
CA GLU A 10 3.60 -3.27 9.13
C GLU A 10 4.42 -3.88 7.96
N MET A 11 5.41 -4.73 8.30
CA MET A 11 6.40 -5.24 7.35
C MET A 11 5.84 -6.31 6.38
N CYS A 12 6.29 -6.19 5.16
CA CYS A 12 6.43 -7.25 4.12
C CYS A 12 5.22 -8.14 3.85
N ILE A 13 4.11 -7.53 3.45
CA ILE A 13 3.04 -8.25 2.74
C ILE A 13 3.08 -8.02 1.23
N ARG A 14 4.23 -7.58 0.69
CA ARG A 14 4.37 -6.99 -0.65
C ARG A 14 3.41 -5.81 -0.86
N ASP A 15 3.31 -5.01 0.17
CA ASP A 15 2.47 -3.83 0.17
C ASP A 15 3.04 -2.77 -0.77
N SER A 16 2.15 -1.97 -1.31
CA SER A 16 2.46 -0.78 -2.07
C SER A 16 1.71 0.39 -1.45
N SER A 17 2.04 1.62 -1.80
CA SER A 17 1.28 2.77 -1.35
C SER A 17 -0.20 2.69 -1.74
N TYR A 18 -0.53 1.95 -2.81
CA TYR A 18 -1.93 1.68 -3.19
C TYR A 18 -2.70 0.88 -2.13
N ILE A 19 -2.11 -0.19 -1.58
CA ILE A 19 -2.71 -0.88 -0.44
C ILE A 19 -2.58 -0.02 0.82
N GLY A 20 -1.42 0.64 0.98
CA GLY A 20 -1.09 1.50 2.11
C GLY A 20 -2.14 2.56 2.38
N VAL A 21 -2.55 3.35 1.37
CA VAL A 21 -3.52 4.42 1.53
C VAL A 21 -4.90 3.90 1.97
N HIS A 22 -5.32 2.71 1.49
CA HIS A 22 -6.62 2.14 1.86
C HIS A 22 -6.66 1.51 3.26
N ARG A 23 -5.50 1.13 3.81
CA ARG A 23 -5.42 0.48 5.13
C ARG A 23 -4.85 1.37 6.24
N ALA A 24 -4.25 2.52 5.89
CA ALA A 24 -3.53 3.39 6.82
C ALA A 24 -4.40 3.81 8.02
N GLN A 25 -5.65 4.18 7.79
CA GLN A 25 -6.56 4.59 8.86
C GLN A 25 -6.73 3.48 9.90
N ARG A 26 -7.05 2.26 9.47
CA ARG A 26 -7.27 1.10 10.34
C ARG A 26 -5.99 0.62 11.05
N ASP A 27 -4.89 0.51 10.29
CA ASP A 27 -3.71 -0.21 10.76
C ASP A 27 -2.69 0.68 11.47
N ALA A 28 -2.68 1.99 11.20
CA ALA A 28 -1.69 2.91 11.74
C ALA A 28 -2.31 4.13 12.43
N LEU A 29 -3.23 4.85 11.76
CA LEU A 29 -3.66 6.17 12.20
C LEU A 29 -4.61 6.15 13.41
N GLU A 30 -5.42 5.10 13.57
CA GLU A 30 -6.24 4.88 14.78
C GLU A 30 -5.41 4.85 16.07
N ALA A 31 -4.14 4.46 16.00
CA ALA A 31 -3.22 4.46 17.13
C ALA A 31 -2.73 5.87 17.49
N LYS A 32 -3.03 6.89 16.67
CA LYS A 32 -2.59 8.28 16.83
C LYS A 32 -1.08 8.39 17.06
N PRO A 33 -0.24 7.94 16.11
CA PRO A 33 1.21 8.02 16.24
C PRO A 33 1.67 9.48 16.23
N ASP A 34 2.74 9.79 16.96
CA ASP A 34 3.40 11.10 16.93
C ASP A 34 4.33 11.26 15.73
N ILE A 35 4.85 10.13 15.21
CA ILE A 35 5.78 10.08 14.07
C ILE A 35 5.34 8.96 13.13
N ILE A 36 5.27 9.26 11.83
CA ILE A 36 4.96 8.32 10.76
C ILE A 36 6.13 8.30 9.80
N VAL A 37 6.69 7.11 9.56
CA VAL A 37 7.70 6.86 8.52
C VAL A 37 7.06 6.00 7.45
N ILE A 38 7.02 6.49 6.22
CA ILE A 38 6.41 5.83 5.07
C ILE A 38 7.51 5.22 4.20
N GLU A 39 7.37 3.95 3.84
CA GLU A 39 8.31 3.22 2.97
C GLU A 39 7.55 2.21 2.11
N PHE A 40 7.69 2.27 0.77
CA PHE A 40 7.06 1.36 -0.18
C PHE A 40 7.97 1.04 -1.37
N ILE A 41 8.83 0.03 -1.23
CA ILE A 41 9.74 -0.43 -2.30
C ILE A 41 9.00 -1.04 -3.50
N ASN A 42 7.77 -1.49 -3.34
CA ASN A 42 7.02 -2.15 -4.40
C ASN A 42 6.26 -1.18 -5.31
N ASP A 43 6.34 0.10 -5.05
CA ASP A 43 5.79 1.12 -5.95
C ASP A 43 6.62 1.22 -7.22
N ALA A 44 5.97 1.49 -8.34
CA ALA A 44 6.66 1.94 -9.54
C ALA A 44 6.88 3.46 -9.50
N ASP A 45 7.88 3.93 -10.22
CA ASP A 45 8.14 5.36 -10.36
C ASP A 45 7.24 5.96 -11.45
N ASP A 46 5.94 6.05 -11.17
CA ASP A 46 4.91 6.49 -12.11
C ASP A 46 3.81 7.34 -11.44
N GLU A 47 2.91 7.88 -12.26
CA GLU A 47 1.82 8.76 -11.84
C GLU A 47 0.77 8.05 -10.97
N PHE A 48 0.59 6.74 -11.14
CA PHE A 48 -0.36 6.00 -10.32
C PHE A 48 0.11 5.93 -8.86
N TYR A 49 1.36 5.54 -8.64
CA TYR A 49 1.93 5.47 -7.29
C TYR A 49 2.22 6.86 -6.71
N GLU A 50 2.51 7.87 -7.55
CA GLU A 50 2.53 9.27 -7.12
C GLU A 50 1.18 9.67 -6.50
N SER A 51 0.06 9.28 -7.13
CA SER A 51 -1.30 9.56 -6.62
C SER A 51 -1.61 8.80 -5.33
N CYS A 52 -1.16 7.55 -5.20
CA CYS A 52 -1.32 6.78 -3.98
C CYS A 52 -0.54 7.41 -2.81
N MET A 53 0.71 7.80 -3.04
CA MET A 53 1.55 8.47 -2.05
C MET A 53 1.02 9.86 -1.68
N ASP A 54 0.51 10.63 -2.65
CA ASP A 54 -0.11 11.93 -2.42
C ASP A 54 -1.25 11.81 -1.40
N SER A 55 -2.24 10.96 -1.69
CA SER A 55 -3.39 10.76 -0.81
C SER A 55 -3.00 10.15 0.55
N LEU A 56 -2.03 9.23 0.59
CA LEU A 56 -1.55 8.65 1.85
C LEU A 56 -0.85 9.69 2.74
N VAL A 57 0.06 10.48 2.17
CA VAL A 57 0.77 11.53 2.92
C VAL A 57 -0.22 12.57 3.43
N ARG A 58 -1.17 12.98 2.57
CA ARG A 58 -2.23 13.91 2.94
C ARG A 58 -3.08 13.38 4.10
N MET A 59 -3.55 12.13 4.01
CA MET A 59 -4.30 11.46 5.07
C MET A 59 -3.52 11.44 6.40
N CYS A 60 -2.21 11.22 6.36
CA CYS A 60 -1.36 11.26 7.55
C CYS A 60 -1.26 12.68 8.14
N LEU A 61 -1.10 13.70 7.29
CA LEU A 61 -0.96 15.11 7.72
C LEU A 61 -2.25 15.70 8.27
N GLU A 62 -3.40 15.22 7.80
CA GLU A 62 -4.73 15.70 8.23
C GLU A 62 -5.19 15.12 9.58
N GLN A 63 -4.36 14.28 10.24
CA GLN A 63 -4.71 13.72 11.54
C GLN A 63 -4.74 14.82 12.65
N ASP A 64 -5.75 14.77 13.52
CA ASP A 64 -5.96 15.74 14.61
C ASP A 64 -4.77 15.88 15.57
N ASN A 65 -3.95 14.82 15.72
CA ASN A 65 -2.77 14.84 16.58
C ASN A 65 -1.52 15.43 15.93
N ASN A 66 -1.62 15.91 14.67
CA ASN A 66 -0.55 16.54 13.92
C ASN A 66 0.78 15.73 13.92
N PRO A 67 0.81 14.50 13.44
CA PRO A 67 2.01 13.68 13.45
C PRO A 67 3.11 14.26 12.57
N ALA A 68 4.36 14.03 12.94
CA ALA A 68 5.49 14.27 12.04
C ALA A 68 5.52 13.16 10.98
N VAL A 69 5.46 13.52 9.69
CA VAL A 69 5.46 12.58 8.57
C VAL A 69 6.78 12.69 7.82
N MET A 70 7.39 11.56 7.47
CA MET A 70 8.58 11.49 6.64
C MET A 70 8.54 10.26 5.72
N ILE A 71 9.27 10.33 4.61
CA ILE A 71 9.45 9.21 3.68
C ILE A 71 10.86 8.65 3.87
N LEU A 72 10.98 7.33 3.99
CA LEU A 72 12.22 6.59 3.85
C LEU A 72 12.23 5.94 2.48
N GLU A 73 13.11 6.43 1.60
CA GLU A 73 13.15 5.97 0.22
C GLU A 73 14.04 4.75 0.07
N PRO A 74 13.50 3.58 -0.30
CA PRO A 74 14.24 2.35 -0.43
C PRO A 74 14.96 2.21 -1.79
N SER A 75 15.66 1.06 -1.96
CA SER A 75 16.31 0.67 -3.23
C SER A 75 16.30 -0.84 -3.40
N THR A 76 16.33 -1.28 -4.66
CA THR A 76 16.62 -2.67 -5.04
C THR A 76 18.09 -2.82 -5.45
N GLU A 77 18.57 -4.06 -5.62
CA GLU A 77 19.91 -4.38 -6.13
C GLU A 77 20.24 -3.68 -7.45
N GLY A 78 19.26 -3.58 -8.35
CA GLY A 78 19.38 -2.90 -9.64
C GLY A 78 19.29 -1.38 -9.58
N GLY A 79 19.19 -0.77 -8.39
CA GLY A 79 19.00 0.66 -8.23
C GLY A 79 17.59 1.14 -8.60
N THR A 80 16.60 0.24 -8.72
CA THR A 80 15.21 0.63 -8.91
C THR A 80 14.66 1.18 -7.58
N SER A 81 14.01 2.32 -7.65
CA SER A 81 13.39 3.01 -6.54
C SER A 81 12.25 3.88 -7.07
N PRO A 82 11.12 4.04 -6.36
CA PRO A 82 10.05 4.97 -6.72
C PRO A 82 10.37 6.43 -6.38
N GLN A 83 11.64 6.77 -6.22
CA GLN A 83 12.13 8.03 -5.65
C GLN A 83 11.62 9.28 -6.37
N ALA A 84 11.50 9.26 -7.69
CA ALA A 84 11.10 10.47 -8.41
C ALA A 84 9.61 10.80 -8.20
N ALA A 85 8.74 9.79 -8.14
CA ALA A 85 7.32 9.95 -7.81
C ALA A 85 7.15 10.42 -6.35
N HIS A 86 7.81 9.73 -5.40
CA HIS A 86 7.72 10.06 -3.98
C HIS A 86 8.31 11.44 -3.64
N LEU A 87 9.40 11.85 -4.33
CA LEU A 87 10.03 13.16 -4.13
C LEU A 87 9.09 14.32 -4.48
N LYS A 88 8.29 14.20 -5.54
CA LYS A 88 7.32 15.23 -5.90
C LYS A 88 6.30 15.45 -4.78
N VAL A 89 5.82 14.35 -4.18
CA VAL A 89 4.89 14.40 -3.04
C VAL A 89 5.58 15.03 -1.82
N ALA A 90 6.80 14.57 -1.48
CA ALA A 90 7.57 15.11 -0.37
C ALA A 90 7.79 16.63 -0.51
N GLN A 91 8.11 17.09 -1.71
CA GLN A 91 8.30 18.52 -2.01
C GLN A 91 6.99 19.32 -1.93
N ALA A 92 5.89 18.79 -2.45
CA ALA A 92 4.59 19.46 -2.43
C ALA A 92 4.11 19.72 -1.00
N TYR A 93 4.31 18.76 -0.10
CA TYR A 93 3.92 18.86 1.30
C TYR A 93 5.03 19.36 2.24
N ASN A 94 6.22 19.66 1.70
CA ASN A 94 7.39 20.09 2.46
C ASN A 94 7.71 19.14 3.64
N ILE A 95 7.63 17.84 3.40
CA ILE A 95 8.01 16.80 4.36
C ILE A 95 9.41 16.25 4.02
N PRO A 96 10.16 15.78 5.03
CA PRO A 96 11.47 15.19 4.79
C PRO A 96 11.36 13.85 4.06
N MET A 97 12.28 13.63 3.09
CA MET A 97 12.55 12.34 2.48
C MET A 97 13.99 11.94 2.73
N ILE A 98 14.21 10.75 3.26
CA ILE A 98 15.51 10.18 3.59
C ILE A 98 15.76 9.05 2.61
N SER A 99 16.75 9.22 1.73
CA SER A 99 17.02 8.25 0.67
C SER A 99 18.08 7.23 1.07
N TYR A 100 17.65 5.98 1.27
CA TYR A 100 18.55 4.83 1.34
C TYR A 100 19.19 4.55 -0.02
N HIS A 101 18.41 4.71 -1.11
CA HIS A 101 18.91 4.60 -2.48
C HIS A 101 20.15 5.48 -2.71
N ASP A 102 20.03 6.79 -2.46
CA ASP A 102 21.13 7.74 -2.69
C ASP A 102 22.31 7.54 -1.72
N ALA A 103 22.08 6.89 -0.59
CA ALA A 103 23.14 6.57 0.36
C ALA A 103 23.96 5.33 -0.05
N VAL A 104 23.33 4.31 -0.65
CA VAL A 104 24.01 3.03 -0.90
C VAL A 104 24.48 2.85 -2.34
N MET A 105 23.70 3.31 -3.34
CA MET A 105 24.03 3.05 -4.74
C MET A 105 25.35 3.69 -5.19
N PRO A 106 25.70 4.95 -4.83
CA PRO A 106 26.99 5.53 -5.16
C PRO A 106 28.17 4.81 -4.51
N GLU A 107 27.99 4.28 -3.29
CA GLU A 107 29.02 3.54 -2.57
C GLU A 107 29.27 2.16 -3.20
N ILE A 108 28.21 1.51 -3.66
CA ILE A 108 28.30 0.26 -4.44
C ILE A 108 29.01 0.51 -5.77
N GLU A 109 28.63 1.56 -6.51
CA GLU A 109 29.27 1.95 -7.76
C GLU A 109 30.75 2.28 -7.59
N ALA A 110 31.12 2.90 -6.46
CA ALA A 110 32.50 3.18 -6.10
C ALA A 110 33.29 1.93 -5.65
N GLY A 111 32.60 0.80 -5.45
CA GLY A 111 33.21 -0.48 -5.00
C GLY A 111 33.58 -0.52 -3.52
N ASN A 112 32.98 0.35 -2.69
CA ASN A 112 33.24 0.38 -1.25
C ASN A 112 32.61 -0.83 -0.53
N PHE A 113 31.49 -1.33 -1.04
CA PHE A 113 30.84 -2.61 -0.67
C PHE A 113 29.95 -3.08 -1.83
N THR A 114 29.39 -4.29 -1.70
CA THR A 114 28.49 -4.87 -2.70
C THR A 114 27.06 -4.94 -2.15
N TRP A 115 26.06 -5.12 -3.02
CA TRP A 115 24.68 -5.34 -2.57
C TRP A 115 24.56 -6.54 -1.64
N ALA A 116 25.29 -7.63 -1.90
CA ALA A 116 25.29 -8.84 -1.07
C ALA A 116 25.80 -8.60 0.37
N ASP A 117 26.56 -7.54 0.63
CA ASP A 117 26.99 -7.19 1.99
C ASP A 117 25.82 -6.60 2.81
N ILE A 118 24.82 -6.02 2.16
CA ILE A 118 23.72 -5.30 2.81
C ILE A 118 22.34 -5.95 2.60
N SER A 119 22.26 -7.01 1.79
CA SER A 119 20.99 -7.70 1.48
C SER A 119 21.24 -9.18 1.16
N PRO A 120 20.36 -10.11 1.59
CA PRO A 120 20.40 -11.51 1.23
C PRO A 120 19.76 -11.83 -0.12
N ASP A 121 19.04 -10.87 -0.71
CA ASP A 121 18.34 -10.99 -1.99
C ASP A 121 18.33 -9.64 -2.73
N ASN A 122 17.48 -9.47 -3.72
CA ASN A 122 17.45 -8.24 -4.52
C ASN A 122 16.65 -7.08 -3.91
N VAL A 123 16.03 -7.23 -2.72
CA VAL A 123 15.11 -6.24 -2.13
C VAL A 123 15.30 -6.05 -0.63
N HIS A 124 15.33 -7.15 0.15
CA HIS A 124 15.24 -7.08 1.60
C HIS A 124 16.60 -6.75 2.23
N PRO A 125 16.73 -5.72 3.06
CA PRO A 125 17.98 -5.48 3.78
C PRO A 125 18.26 -6.58 4.81
N ASN A 126 19.53 -6.96 4.96
CA ASN A 126 20.02 -7.75 6.08
C ASN A 126 20.30 -6.83 7.31
N ASP A 127 20.91 -7.38 8.35
CA ASP A 127 21.24 -6.61 9.56
C ASP A 127 22.12 -5.39 9.25
N ASP A 128 23.09 -5.50 8.36
CA ASP A 128 23.97 -4.38 7.97
C ASP A 128 23.20 -3.33 7.14
N GLY A 129 22.32 -3.76 6.24
CA GLY A 129 21.41 -2.86 5.51
C GLY A 129 20.48 -2.10 6.46
N HIS A 130 19.91 -2.79 7.45
CA HIS A 130 19.11 -2.14 8.49
C HIS A 130 19.90 -1.16 9.34
N VAL A 131 21.17 -1.46 9.64
CA VAL A 131 22.07 -0.51 10.35
C VAL A 131 22.29 0.77 9.54
N ILE A 132 22.45 0.66 8.22
CA ILE A 132 22.54 1.85 7.35
C ILE A 132 21.27 2.67 7.41
N MET A 133 20.09 2.05 7.22
CA MET A 133 18.79 2.74 7.30
C MET A 133 18.60 3.43 8.66
N ALA A 134 18.87 2.72 9.75
CA ALA A 134 18.78 3.26 11.10
C ALA A 134 19.75 4.43 11.32
N SER A 135 20.94 4.35 10.74
CA SER A 135 21.96 5.42 10.83
C SER A 135 21.51 6.68 10.10
N LEU A 136 20.88 6.56 8.94
CA LEU A 136 20.32 7.68 8.19
C LEU A 136 19.22 8.38 8.98
N LEU A 137 18.25 7.62 9.50
CA LEU A 137 17.19 8.14 10.37
C LEU A 137 17.73 8.79 11.63
N THR A 138 18.68 8.13 12.31
CA THR A 138 19.31 8.65 13.53
C THR A 138 20.08 9.95 13.28
N LYS A 139 20.79 10.04 12.14
CA LYS A 139 21.49 11.25 11.73
C LYS A 139 20.53 12.40 11.46
N PHE A 140 19.42 12.12 10.78
CA PHE A 140 18.37 13.12 10.52
C PHE A 140 17.79 13.67 11.83
N VAL A 141 17.33 12.79 12.73
CA VAL A 141 16.79 13.17 14.04
C VAL A 141 17.85 13.86 14.92
N GLY A 142 19.10 13.39 14.86
CA GLY A 142 20.24 14.01 15.56
C GLY A 142 20.47 15.45 15.11
N ASN A 143 20.40 15.73 13.80
CA ASN A 143 20.53 17.08 13.28
C ASN A 143 19.39 18.00 13.78
N ILE A 144 18.16 17.51 13.88
CA ILE A 144 17.05 18.26 14.48
C ILE A 144 17.32 18.56 15.95
N LYS A 145 17.77 17.55 16.72
CA LYS A 145 18.10 17.69 18.13
C LYS A 145 19.21 18.72 18.37
N ASP A 146 20.27 18.66 17.57
CA ASP A 146 21.43 19.58 17.71
C ASP A 146 21.06 21.04 17.33
N ASN A 147 20.00 21.24 16.56
CA ASN A 147 19.49 22.54 16.14
C ASN A 147 18.12 22.85 16.75
N ILE A 148 17.77 22.23 17.87
CA ILE A 148 16.41 22.28 18.46
C ILE A 148 15.96 23.72 18.80
N ASP A 149 16.89 24.65 19.07
CA ASP A 149 16.56 26.03 19.37
C ASP A 149 16.19 26.86 18.14
N SER A 150 16.51 26.36 16.93
CA SER A 150 16.13 26.95 15.64
C SER A 150 14.89 26.29 15.01
N VAL A 151 14.40 25.19 15.60
CA VAL A 151 13.20 24.49 15.15
C VAL A 151 11.96 25.11 15.78
N ASP A 152 10.90 25.31 15.00
CA ASP A 152 9.60 25.72 15.53
C ASP A 152 9.08 24.59 16.43
N LYS A 153 8.87 24.88 17.70
CA LYS A 153 8.45 23.88 18.72
C LYS A 153 6.95 23.76 18.85
N GLU A 154 6.20 24.60 18.14
CA GLU A 154 4.75 24.54 18.12
C GLU A 154 4.29 23.60 16.99
N ALA A 155 3.61 22.53 17.35
CA ALA A 155 2.91 21.70 16.36
C ALA A 155 1.86 22.54 15.66
N LYS A 156 1.96 22.64 14.34
CA LYS A 156 0.97 23.34 13.51
C LYS A 156 0.07 22.32 12.85
N ALA A 157 -1.22 22.58 12.88
CA ALA A 157 -2.15 21.81 12.08
C ALA A 157 -1.78 21.94 10.59
N PHE A 158 -1.95 20.87 9.86
CA PHE A 158 -1.76 20.88 8.42
C PHE A 158 -2.75 21.85 7.76
N ASP A 159 -2.27 22.68 6.85
CA ASP A 159 -3.11 23.56 6.06
C ASP A 159 -3.82 22.76 4.96
N THR A 160 -5.07 22.40 5.19
CA THR A 160 -5.89 21.64 4.25
C THR A 160 -6.16 22.36 2.93
N SER A 161 -5.86 23.67 2.84
CA SER A 161 -5.90 24.42 1.57
C SER A 161 -4.68 24.14 0.66
N THR A 162 -3.67 23.42 1.17
CA THR A 162 -2.54 22.96 0.36
C THR A 162 -3.05 22.09 -0.80
N VAL A 163 -2.67 22.49 -2.02
CA VAL A 163 -3.11 21.77 -3.22
C VAL A 163 -2.41 20.41 -3.28
N ALA A 164 -3.21 19.35 -3.38
CA ALA A 164 -2.69 18.00 -3.61
C ALA A 164 -2.07 17.92 -5.01
N PRO A 165 -0.81 17.47 -5.18
CA PRO A 165 -0.11 17.48 -6.46
C PRO A 165 -0.80 16.63 -7.53
N THR A 166 -1.53 15.59 -7.14
CA THR A 166 -2.27 14.72 -8.07
C THR A 166 -3.80 14.84 -7.92
N GLY A 167 -4.29 15.76 -7.07
CA GLY A 167 -5.71 16.01 -6.85
C GLY A 167 -6.36 15.12 -5.81
N ASP A 168 -5.57 14.46 -4.93
CA ASP A 168 -6.06 13.58 -3.85
C ASP A 168 -7.01 12.48 -4.37
N VAL A 169 -6.52 11.74 -5.37
CA VAL A 169 -7.30 10.74 -6.13
C VAL A 169 -7.94 9.69 -5.22
N PHE A 170 -7.25 9.31 -4.14
CA PHE A 170 -7.66 8.29 -3.19
C PHE A 170 -8.10 8.90 -1.84
N ALA A 171 -8.71 10.11 -1.87
CA ALA A 171 -9.36 10.67 -0.69
C ALA A 171 -10.36 9.68 -0.09
N ASP A 172 -10.49 9.67 1.24
CA ASP A 172 -11.37 8.77 1.99
C ASP A 172 -11.14 7.26 1.72
N ALA A 173 -9.94 6.90 1.27
CA ALA A 173 -9.58 5.52 0.98
C ALA A 173 -9.81 4.59 2.19
N THR A 174 -10.47 3.48 1.95
CA THR A 174 -10.80 2.47 2.96
C THR A 174 -10.72 1.06 2.40
N ILE A 175 -10.72 0.07 3.29
CA ILE A 175 -10.69 -1.34 2.92
C ILE A 175 -12.05 -2.00 3.19
N GLY A 176 -12.62 -2.64 2.17
CA GLY A 176 -13.89 -3.34 2.23
C GLY A 176 -13.73 -4.83 2.47
N SER A 177 -14.58 -5.38 3.34
CA SER A 177 -14.64 -6.81 3.67
C SER A 177 -16.09 -7.24 3.91
N ARG A 178 -16.33 -8.50 4.25
CA ARG A 178 -17.67 -8.98 4.68
C ARG A 178 -18.21 -8.25 5.92
N GLN A 179 -17.35 -7.57 6.69
CA GLN A 179 -17.76 -6.84 7.90
C GLN A 179 -18.16 -5.38 7.59
N THR A 180 -17.93 -4.90 6.37
CA THR A 180 -18.23 -3.53 5.95
C THR A 180 -19.36 -3.49 4.92
N GLU A 181 -20.52 -4.06 5.27
CA GLU A 181 -21.69 -4.18 4.38
C GLU A 181 -22.30 -2.83 3.96
N ASP A 182 -22.02 -1.77 4.69
CA ASP A 182 -22.41 -0.40 4.35
C ASP A 182 -21.61 0.17 3.16
N ILE A 183 -20.42 -0.36 2.89
CA ILE A 183 -19.54 0.06 1.79
C ILE A 183 -19.53 -1.01 0.67
N VAL A 184 -19.38 -2.29 1.06
CA VAL A 184 -19.31 -3.45 0.15
C VAL A 184 -20.39 -4.43 0.52
N LYS A 185 -21.52 -4.36 -0.16
CA LYS A 185 -22.65 -5.25 0.08
C LYS A 185 -22.62 -6.43 -0.88
N THR A 186 -22.50 -7.64 -0.36
CA THR A 186 -22.66 -8.86 -1.17
C THR A 186 -24.14 -9.06 -1.51
N THR A 187 -24.49 -9.07 -2.80
CA THR A 187 -25.87 -9.22 -3.27
C THR A 187 -26.19 -10.63 -3.73
N ASP A 188 -25.17 -11.39 -4.16
CA ASP A 188 -25.28 -12.80 -4.53
C ASP A 188 -23.93 -13.47 -4.30
N GLU A 189 -23.85 -14.40 -3.35
CA GLU A 189 -22.61 -15.11 -3.03
C GLU A 189 -22.29 -16.23 -4.04
N GLY A 190 -23.25 -16.75 -4.77
CA GLY A 190 -23.06 -17.88 -5.66
C GLY A 190 -22.44 -19.08 -4.95
N THR A 191 -21.23 -19.45 -5.40
CA THR A 191 -20.41 -20.54 -4.81
C THR A 191 -19.33 -20.04 -3.87
N PHE A 192 -19.25 -18.73 -3.66
CA PHE A 192 -18.22 -18.15 -2.78
C PHE A 192 -18.65 -18.25 -1.32
N THR A 193 -17.67 -18.51 -0.46
CA THR A 193 -17.83 -18.62 0.99
C THR A 193 -16.76 -17.81 1.68
N ASP A 194 -16.78 -17.75 3.01
CA ASP A 194 -15.73 -17.13 3.81
C ASP A 194 -14.38 -17.78 3.53
N VAL A 195 -13.35 -16.96 3.38
CA VAL A 195 -11.98 -17.43 3.23
C VAL A 195 -11.18 -17.22 4.51
N THR A 196 -10.18 -18.09 4.68
CA THR A 196 -9.24 -17.97 5.77
C THR A 196 -8.43 -16.67 5.62
N THR A 197 -8.22 -16.00 6.73
CA THR A 197 -7.36 -14.83 6.83
C THR A 197 -5.99 -15.09 6.23
N PHE A 198 -5.53 -14.16 5.40
CA PHE A 198 -4.17 -14.11 4.90
C PHE A 198 -3.49 -12.81 5.39
N GLN A 199 -2.50 -12.95 6.27
CA GLN A 199 -1.80 -11.82 6.89
C GLN A 199 -2.78 -10.84 7.58
N LYS A 200 -2.87 -9.58 7.13
CA LYS A 200 -3.77 -8.54 7.64
C LYS A 200 -5.12 -8.45 6.90
N PHE A 201 -5.30 -9.30 5.88
CA PHE A 201 -6.52 -9.34 5.08
C PHE A 201 -7.43 -10.43 5.63
N THR A 202 -8.60 -10.03 6.09
CA THR A 202 -9.58 -10.90 6.76
C THR A 202 -10.95 -10.74 6.14
N ASP A 203 -11.81 -11.71 6.40
CA ASP A 203 -13.24 -11.65 6.06
C ASP A 203 -13.51 -11.43 4.57
N GLY A 204 -12.74 -12.13 3.72
CA GLY A 204 -12.89 -12.12 2.28
C GLY A 204 -13.87 -13.17 1.75
N TRP A 205 -13.83 -13.40 0.45
CA TRP A 205 -14.69 -14.34 -0.27
C TRP A 205 -13.87 -15.29 -1.13
N GLY A 206 -14.19 -16.57 -1.12
CA GLY A 206 -13.44 -17.54 -1.92
C GLY A 206 -14.29 -18.69 -2.40
N THR A 207 -13.90 -19.27 -3.55
CA THR A 207 -14.49 -20.46 -4.12
C THR A 207 -13.41 -21.48 -4.49
N THR A 208 -13.78 -22.77 -4.48
CA THR A 208 -12.95 -23.87 -5.01
C THR A 208 -13.64 -24.60 -6.17
N THR A 209 -14.79 -24.11 -6.60
CA THR A 209 -15.63 -24.74 -7.64
C THR A 209 -15.97 -23.80 -8.79
N GLY A 210 -15.34 -22.61 -8.81
CA GLY A 210 -15.72 -21.56 -9.77
C GLY A 210 -17.05 -20.90 -9.42
N GLY A 211 -17.62 -20.20 -10.37
CA GLY A 211 -18.92 -19.51 -10.24
C GLY A 211 -18.79 -18.00 -10.24
N THR A 212 -19.89 -17.33 -9.91
CA THR A 212 -19.99 -15.86 -9.90
C THR A 212 -20.40 -15.37 -8.52
N ILE A 213 -19.82 -14.27 -8.09
CA ILE A 213 -20.22 -13.49 -6.91
C ILE A 213 -20.56 -12.06 -7.36
N LYS A 214 -21.55 -11.43 -6.70
CA LYS A 214 -22.00 -10.08 -7.04
C LYS A 214 -22.02 -9.17 -5.82
N PHE A 215 -21.68 -7.91 -6.06
CA PHE A 215 -21.63 -6.87 -5.05
C PHE A 215 -22.34 -5.59 -5.51
N GLU A 216 -22.81 -4.82 -4.56
CA GLU A 216 -23.05 -3.38 -4.69
C GLU A 216 -21.93 -2.67 -3.92
N ILE A 217 -21.16 -1.80 -4.60
CA ILE A 217 -20.04 -1.05 -4.04
C ILE A 217 -20.25 0.43 -4.33
N THR A 218 -20.25 1.26 -3.29
CA THR A 218 -20.36 2.72 -3.44
C THR A 218 -18.97 3.33 -3.37
N ALA A 219 -18.47 3.82 -4.50
CA ALA A 219 -17.11 4.33 -4.64
C ALA A 219 -16.94 5.21 -5.88
N LYS A 220 -15.83 5.94 -5.92
CA LYS A 220 -15.25 6.55 -7.11
C LYS A 220 -14.21 5.62 -7.73
N ASN A 221 -13.35 5.01 -6.90
CA ASN A 221 -12.35 4.05 -7.31
C ASN A 221 -12.59 2.70 -6.63
N ILE A 222 -12.50 1.63 -7.40
CA ILE A 222 -12.65 0.25 -6.93
C ILE A 222 -11.40 -0.54 -7.29
N GLY A 223 -10.74 -1.09 -6.29
CA GLY A 223 -9.67 -2.06 -6.45
C GLY A 223 -9.95 -3.35 -5.72
N MET A 224 -9.24 -4.40 -6.07
CA MET A 224 -9.36 -5.72 -5.48
C MET A 224 -8.02 -6.18 -4.93
N ILE A 225 -8.01 -6.70 -3.70
CA ILE A 225 -6.92 -7.52 -3.20
C ILE A 225 -7.32 -8.98 -3.38
N TYR A 226 -6.52 -9.74 -4.08
CA TYR A 226 -6.76 -11.16 -4.36
C TYR A 226 -5.56 -12.02 -4.02
N TYR A 227 -5.81 -13.31 -3.82
CA TYR A 227 -4.78 -14.25 -3.36
C TYR A 227 -4.12 -14.95 -4.53
N MET A 228 -2.84 -14.64 -4.75
CA MET A 228 -1.98 -15.33 -5.70
C MET A 228 -1.44 -16.61 -5.08
N THR A 229 -1.56 -17.76 -5.77
CA THR A 229 -1.07 -19.05 -5.25
C THR A 229 -0.13 -19.76 -6.19
N VAL A 230 0.83 -20.51 -5.60
CA VAL A 230 1.80 -21.34 -6.35
C VAL A 230 1.35 -22.80 -6.46
N ASP A 231 0.18 -23.17 -5.93
CA ASP A 231 -0.30 -24.55 -5.86
C ASP A 231 -0.93 -25.08 -7.17
N GLY A 232 -1.01 -24.22 -8.20
CA GLY A 232 -1.57 -24.55 -9.51
C GLY A 232 -3.08 -24.74 -9.57
N LYS A 233 -3.82 -24.34 -8.52
CA LYS A 233 -5.28 -24.50 -8.41
C LYS A 233 -6.05 -23.22 -8.65
N SER A 234 -5.41 -22.06 -8.39
CA SER A 234 -6.02 -20.76 -8.63
C SER A 234 -5.97 -20.40 -10.11
N GLY A 235 -7.06 -19.87 -10.62
CA GLY A 235 -7.21 -19.55 -12.03
C GLY A 235 -7.52 -18.09 -12.28
N VAL A 236 -8.34 -17.86 -13.30
CA VAL A 236 -8.65 -16.55 -13.84
C VAL A 236 -10.09 -16.19 -13.53
N ALA A 237 -10.32 -14.94 -13.13
CA ALA A 237 -11.65 -14.36 -12.99
C ALA A 237 -11.84 -13.16 -13.91
N ALA A 238 -13.00 -13.06 -14.57
CA ALA A 238 -13.44 -11.87 -15.26
C ALA A 238 -14.22 -10.97 -14.29
N VAL A 239 -14.01 -9.66 -14.37
CA VAL A 239 -14.68 -8.68 -13.54
C VAL A 239 -15.47 -7.73 -14.42
N LYS A 240 -16.74 -7.54 -14.05
CA LYS A 240 -17.63 -6.55 -14.66
C LYS A 240 -18.03 -5.49 -13.65
N VAL A 241 -18.12 -4.26 -14.11
CA VAL A 241 -18.75 -3.15 -13.37
C VAL A 241 -19.89 -2.60 -14.22
N ASP A 242 -21.09 -2.55 -13.64
CA ASP A 242 -22.32 -2.10 -14.30
C ASP A 242 -22.61 -2.83 -15.62
N GLY A 243 -22.22 -4.12 -15.68
CA GLY A 243 -22.42 -5.00 -16.84
C GLY A 243 -21.30 -4.95 -17.88
N GLU A 244 -20.37 -4.00 -17.80
CA GLU A 244 -19.24 -3.87 -18.72
C GLU A 244 -18.02 -4.65 -18.21
N ASP A 245 -17.30 -5.32 -19.11
CA ASP A 245 -16.06 -6.02 -18.79
C ASP A 245 -14.95 -5.01 -18.52
N VAL A 246 -14.41 -4.97 -17.30
CA VAL A 246 -13.40 -3.98 -16.88
C VAL A 246 -12.04 -4.58 -16.61
N ALA A 247 -11.96 -5.84 -16.16
CA ALA A 247 -10.70 -6.50 -15.84
C ALA A 247 -10.76 -8.01 -16.01
N THR A 248 -9.58 -8.59 -16.22
CA THR A 248 -9.33 -10.02 -16.08
C THR A 248 -8.22 -10.21 -15.05
N ILE A 249 -8.52 -10.94 -13.99
CA ILE A 249 -7.64 -11.16 -12.85
C ILE A 249 -7.09 -12.58 -12.91
N ASN A 250 -5.78 -12.73 -13.00
CA ASN A 250 -5.13 -14.04 -12.94
C ASN A 250 -4.51 -14.25 -11.56
N ALA A 251 -5.01 -15.23 -10.82
CA ALA A 251 -4.55 -15.60 -9.48
C ALA A 251 -3.53 -16.77 -9.51
N ASP A 252 -3.21 -17.33 -10.69
CA ASP A 252 -2.20 -18.38 -10.84
C ASP A 252 -0.78 -17.82 -10.81
N PHE A 253 0.02 -18.35 -9.89
CA PHE A 253 1.44 -18.02 -9.74
C PHE A 253 2.29 -19.29 -9.58
N THR A 254 1.92 -20.36 -10.30
CA THR A 254 2.48 -21.71 -10.15
C THR A 254 4.02 -21.77 -10.18
N SER A 255 4.67 -20.88 -10.92
CA SER A 255 6.14 -20.80 -10.98
C SER A 255 6.73 -19.70 -10.10
N GLY A 256 5.92 -19.15 -9.22
CA GLY A 256 6.30 -18.03 -8.38
C GLY A 256 7.09 -18.46 -7.14
N TRP A 257 7.57 -17.48 -6.42
CA TRP A 257 8.38 -17.64 -5.21
C TRP A 257 7.54 -17.97 -3.96
N GLY A 258 6.23 -17.81 -3.99
CA GLY A 258 5.33 -18.10 -2.88
C GLY A 258 3.95 -17.48 -3.06
N ASN A 259 3.03 -17.78 -2.14
CA ASN A 259 1.72 -17.19 -2.13
C ASN A 259 1.77 -15.76 -1.58
N TYR A 260 0.99 -14.84 -2.15
CA TYR A 260 0.90 -13.47 -1.68
C TYR A 260 -0.43 -12.80 -2.02
N ALA A 261 -0.73 -11.71 -1.32
CA ALA A 261 -1.83 -10.81 -1.65
C ALA A 261 -1.39 -9.85 -2.76
N LYS A 262 -2.18 -9.73 -3.82
CA LYS A 262 -1.94 -8.78 -4.90
C LYS A 262 -3.11 -7.82 -5.01
N ALA A 263 -2.80 -6.53 -5.13
CA ALA A 263 -3.78 -5.49 -5.39
C ALA A 263 -3.81 -5.11 -6.86
N GLN A 264 -5.01 -4.79 -7.35
CA GLN A 264 -5.21 -4.23 -8.68
C GLN A 264 -6.39 -3.26 -8.65
N GLN A 265 -6.20 -2.05 -9.18
CA GLN A 265 -7.31 -1.15 -9.49
C GLN A 265 -8.08 -1.72 -10.68
N ILE A 266 -9.41 -1.79 -10.56
CA ILE A 266 -10.30 -2.36 -11.57
C ILE A 266 -11.17 -1.31 -12.23
N TYR A 267 -11.57 -0.29 -11.47
CA TYR A 267 -12.49 0.73 -11.95
C TYR A 267 -12.16 2.10 -11.35
N SER A 268 -12.40 3.13 -12.10
CA SER A 268 -12.32 4.53 -11.67
C SER A 268 -13.35 5.36 -12.41
N SER A 269 -13.98 6.30 -11.72
CA SER A 269 -14.92 7.27 -12.25
C SER A 269 -14.62 8.67 -11.72
N ASP A 270 -15.30 9.69 -12.24
CA ASP A 270 -15.13 11.07 -11.79
C ASP A 270 -15.89 11.36 -10.50
N GLU A 271 -16.96 10.62 -10.22
CA GLU A 271 -17.87 10.85 -9.11
C GLU A 271 -18.11 9.56 -8.32
N VAL A 272 -18.43 9.69 -7.03
CA VAL A 272 -18.85 8.57 -6.18
C VAL A 272 -20.26 8.14 -6.63
N ALA A 273 -20.40 6.85 -6.94
CA ALA A 273 -21.68 6.22 -7.27
C ALA A 273 -21.75 4.80 -6.74
N THR A 274 -22.96 4.23 -6.67
CA THR A 274 -23.12 2.81 -6.36
C THR A 274 -23.06 2.01 -7.64
N HIS A 275 -22.10 1.09 -7.69
CA HIS A 275 -21.81 0.22 -8.83
C HIS A 275 -22.20 -1.22 -8.54
N THR A 276 -22.71 -1.93 -9.55
CA THR A 276 -22.84 -3.39 -9.51
C THR A 276 -21.54 -4.02 -9.98
N VAL A 277 -20.90 -4.82 -9.13
CA VAL A 277 -19.64 -5.51 -9.45
C VAL A 277 -19.88 -7.01 -9.49
N GLU A 278 -19.52 -7.66 -10.61
CA GLU A 278 -19.59 -9.11 -10.78
C GLU A 278 -18.19 -9.68 -10.97
N VAL A 279 -17.85 -10.73 -10.21
CA VAL A 279 -16.60 -11.48 -10.36
C VAL A 279 -16.95 -12.91 -10.72
N THR A 280 -16.54 -13.34 -11.91
CA THR A 280 -16.81 -14.68 -12.43
C THR A 280 -15.52 -15.42 -12.70
N VAL A 281 -15.33 -16.58 -12.06
CA VAL A 281 -14.22 -17.48 -12.40
C VAL A 281 -14.47 -18.08 -13.77
N VAL A 282 -13.51 -17.88 -14.69
CA VAL A 282 -13.65 -18.28 -16.11
C VAL A 282 -12.70 -19.44 -16.50
N ASP A 283 -11.89 -19.92 -15.57
CA ASP A 283 -10.98 -21.04 -15.77
C ASP A 283 -11.52 -22.30 -15.10
N ASP A 284 -12.20 -23.13 -15.88
CA ASP A 284 -12.79 -24.40 -15.39
C ASP A 284 -11.74 -25.41 -14.93
N ALA A 285 -10.50 -25.32 -15.43
CA ALA A 285 -9.41 -26.21 -15.04
C ALA A 285 -8.77 -25.81 -13.72
N LYS A 286 -8.88 -24.54 -13.35
CA LYS A 286 -8.36 -23.95 -12.12
C LYS A 286 -9.44 -23.11 -11.44
N PRO A 287 -10.45 -23.75 -10.83
CA PRO A 287 -11.64 -23.05 -10.34
C PRO A 287 -11.45 -22.28 -9.03
N ASN A 288 -10.27 -22.38 -8.39
CA ASN A 288 -10.06 -21.65 -7.12
C ASN A 288 -9.84 -20.16 -7.40
N PHE A 289 -10.53 -19.34 -6.63
CA PHE A 289 -10.31 -17.90 -6.61
C PHE A 289 -10.67 -17.31 -5.25
N GLN A 290 -9.87 -16.34 -4.78
CA GLN A 290 -10.11 -15.68 -3.50
C GLN A 290 -9.97 -14.17 -3.66
N ILE A 291 -11.03 -13.46 -3.29
CA ILE A 291 -11.05 -12.01 -3.07
C ILE A 291 -10.75 -11.82 -1.58
N LEU A 292 -9.60 -11.23 -1.25
CA LEU A 292 -9.24 -10.99 0.13
C LEU A 292 -9.97 -9.77 0.69
N ASN A 293 -9.90 -8.65 -0.01
CA ASN A 293 -10.58 -7.41 0.33
C ASN A 293 -10.84 -6.55 -0.92
N TRP A 294 -11.67 -5.53 -0.76
CA TRP A 294 -11.86 -4.46 -1.72
C TRP A 294 -11.11 -3.19 -1.27
N LEU A 295 -10.58 -2.44 -2.23
CA LEU A 295 -9.94 -1.14 -2.04
C LEU A 295 -10.89 -0.07 -2.59
N ILE A 296 -11.37 0.81 -1.73
CA ILE A 296 -12.51 1.70 -1.98
C ILE A 296 -12.09 3.14 -1.71
N SER A 297 -12.35 4.05 -2.65
CA SER A 297 -12.19 5.50 -2.42
C SER A 297 -13.15 6.34 -3.24
#